data_ad550000a41a785ee3e136ac61c69522
#
_entry.id   ad550000a41a785ee3e136ac61c69522
#
_cell.length_a   1.000
_cell.length_b   1.000
_cell.length_c   1.000
_cell.angle_alpha   90.00
_cell.angle_beta   90.00
_cell.angle_gamma   90.00
#
_symmetry.space_group_name_H-M   'P 1'
#
loop_
_entity.id
_entity.type
_entity.pdbx_description
1 polymer ?
#
loop_
_entity_poly.entity_id
_entity_poly.type
_entity_poly.pdbx_seq_one_letter_code
_entity_poly.pdbx_strand_id
1 'polypeptide(L)'
;MSGGVRVEKSGPVTTVIMNRPEARNAVNGPAAAGLYAAFDEFDKDDSAAVAVLWGDNGTFCAGADLKAIGTPDSNPVHRTGPGPMGPSRMVLSKPVIAAVSGYAVAGGLELAIWCDMRVVEEDAVMGVFCRRWGVPLIDGGTVRLPRLVGHSRAMDMILTGRGVDSAEAYAMGLANRVVPKGEARQRAEELAAELAALPQQCMRSDRLSTLHQWGLPEADAMDFELSLIHI
;
A
#
# COMPACT_ATOMS: atom_id res chain seq x y z
N MET A 1 16.58 -7.98 11.59
CA MET A 1 15.76 -7.12 10.72
C MET A 1 15.37 -5.90 11.51
N SER A 2 15.60 -4.72 10.99
CA SER A 2 15.49 -3.46 11.72
C SER A 2 14.09 -2.89 11.66
N GLY A 3 13.67 -2.19 12.72
CA GLY A 3 12.48 -1.35 12.70
C GLY A 3 11.12 -2.04 12.85
N GLY A 4 11.05 -3.29 13.30
CA GLY A 4 9.77 -3.99 13.47
C GLY A 4 9.13 -4.44 12.15
N VAL A 5 9.95 -4.73 11.12
CA VAL A 5 9.51 -5.30 9.84
C VAL A 5 10.01 -6.74 9.73
N ARG A 6 9.13 -7.67 9.37
CA ARG A 6 9.45 -9.08 9.08
C ARG A 6 9.06 -9.41 7.65
N VAL A 7 9.72 -10.41 7.07
CA VAL A 7 9.40 -10.95 5.75
C VAL A 7 9.23 -12.45 5.86
N GLU A 8 8.14 -12.96 5.31
CA GLU A 8 7.86 -14.39 5.21
C GLU A 8 7.65 -14.74 3.73
N LYS A 9 8.13 -15.91 3.30
CA LYS A 9 8.00 -16.38 1.92
C LYS A 9 7.27 -17.71 1.89
N SER A 10 6.31 -17.82 0.97
CA SER A 10 5.59 -19.07 0.69
C SER A 10 5.53 -19.26 -0.83
N GLY A 11 6.43 -20.07 -1.37
CA GLY A 11 6.59 -20.20 -2.82
C GLY A 11 6.84 -18.83 -3.47
N PRO A 12 6.06 -18.43 -4.49
CA PRO A 12 6.23 -17.17 -5.20
C PRO A 12 5.61 -15.96 -4.46
N VAL A 13 5.01 -16.15 -3.28
CA VAL A 13 4.38 -15.10 -2.49
C VAL A 13 5.31 -14.64 -1.39
N THR A 14 5.51 -13.31 -1.28
CA THR A 14 6.30 -12.66 -0.22
C THR A 14 5.37 -11.82 0.65
N THR A 15 5.27 -12.13 1.94
CA THR A 15 4.49 -11.32 2.91
C THR A 15 5.43 -10.42 3.69
N VAL A 16 5.28 -9.12 3.52
CA VAL A 16 5.97 -8.07 4.28
C VAL A 16 5.07 -7.67 5.46
N ILE A 17 5.59 -7.80 6.67
CA ILE A 17 4.81 -7.70 7.91
C ILE A 17 5.30 -6.52 8.73
N MET A 18 4.41 -5.55 8.98
CA MET A 18 4.62 -4.53 9.99
C MET A 18 4.32 -5.11 11.37
N ASN A 19 5.29 -5.07 12.28
CA ASN A 19 5.20 -5.68 13.61
C ASN A 19 5.73 -4.73 14.70
N ARG A 20 4.96 -3.67 14.92
CA ARG A 20 5.14 -2.70 16.03
C ARG A 20 3.81 -2.52 16.76
N PRO A 21 3.33 -3.56 17.48
CA PRO A 21 2.00 -3.55 18.11
C PRO A 21 1.85 -2.43 19.15
N GLU A 22 2.91 -2.11 19.86
CA GLU A 22 2.96 -1.02 20.86
C GLU A 22 2.66 0.36 20.25
N ALA A 23 2.93 0.53 18.97
CA ALA A 23 2.68 1.74 18.21
C ALA A 23 1.50 1.58 17.22
N ARG A 24 0.72 0.50 17.29
CA ARG A 24 -0.32 0.16 16.30
C ARG A 24 0.23 0.17 14.86
N ASN A 25 1.41 -0.38 14.69
CA ASN A 25 2.14 -0.42 13.43
C ASN A 25 2.40 0.96 12.81
N ALA A 26 2.44 2.04 13.63
CA ALA A 26 2.91 3.34 13.15
C ALA A 26 4.37 3.24 12.69
N VAL A 27 4.68 3.92 11.59
CA VAL A 27 5.98 3.84 10.91
C VAL A 27 6.85 5.01 11.33
N ASN A 28 7.99 4.71 11.96
CA ASN A 28 9.10 5.65 12.19
C ASN A 28 10.21 5.45 11.15
N GLY A 29 11.31 6.19 11.23
CA GLY A 29 12.43 6.11 10.29
C GLY A 29 13.00 4.69 10.12
N PRO A 30 13.35 3.96 11.20
CA PRO A 30 13.80 2.56 11.11
C PRO A 30 12.78 1.62 10.46
N ALA A 31 11.49 1.77 10.77
CA ALA A 31 10.44 0.97 10.14
C ALA A 31 10.27 1.30 8.65
N ALA A 32 10.33 2.59 8.28
CA ALA A 32 10.30 3.02 6.88
C ALA A 32 11.47 2.44 6.08
N ALA A 33 12.68 2.47 6.64
CA ALA A 33 13.85 1.86 6.02
C ALA A 33 13.71 0.34 5.86
N GLY A 34 13.15 -0.33 6.88
CA GLY A 34 12.88 -1.78 6.83
C GLY A 34 11.84 -2.14 5.77
N LEU A 35 10.76 -1.37 5.64
CA LEU A 35 9.75 -1.57 4.60
C LEU A 35 10.35 -1.34 3.20
N TYR A 36 11.11 -0.27 3.02
CA TYR A 36 11.77 0.01 1.75
C TYR A 36 12.70 -1.14 1.34
N ALA A 37 13.57 -1.59 2.24
CA ALA A 37 14.50 -2.69 1.99
C ALA A 37 13.77 -4.00 1.65
N ALA A 38 12.69 -4.32 2.38
CA ALA A 38 11.91 -5.53 2.13
C ALA A 38 11.27 -5.54 0.73
N PHE A 39 10.75 -4.41 0.27
CA PHE A 39 10.17 -4.32 -1.07
C PHE A 39 11.23 -4.20 -2.18
N ASP A 40 12.38 -3.60 -1.91
CA ASP A 40 13.51 -3.59 -2.84
C ASP A 40 14.08 -5.01 -3.06
N GLU A 41 14.22 -5.78 -1.98
CA GLU A 41 14.61 -7.20 -2.06
C GLU A 41 13.55 -8.04 -2.78
N PHE A 42 12.26 -7.85 -2.49
CA PHE A 42 11.16 -8.53 -3.17
C PHE A 42 11.19 -8.26 -4.68
N ASP A 43 11.38 -7.02 -5.08
CA ASP A 43 11.35 -6.65 -6.50
C ASP A 43 12.53 -7.27 -7.29
N LYS A 44 13.66 -7.48 -6.63
CA LYS A 44 14.88 -8.11 -7.19
C LYS A 44 14.88 -9.64 -7.13
N ASP A 45 13.99 -10.26 -6.37
CA ASP A 45 13.94 -11.71 -6.20
C ASP A 45 13.18 -12.38 -7.35
N ASP A 46 13.89 -12.98 -8.29
CA ASP A 46 13.29 -13.66 -9.46
C ASP A 46 12.35 -14.82 -9.08
N SER A 47 12.49 -15.38 -7.89
CA SER A 47 11.59 -16.44 -7.39
C SER A 47 10.27 -15.92 -6.84
N ALA A 48 10.17 -14.61 -6.58
CA ALA A 48 8.97 -13.96 -6.06
C ALA A 48 8.12 -13.37 -7.20
N ALA A 49 6.81 -13.53 -7.12
CA ALA A 49 5.86 -13.03 -8.13
C ALA A 49 4.94 -11.93 -7.60
N VAL A 50 4.43 -12.07 -6.37
CA VAL A 50 3.45 -11.16 -5.76
C VAL A 50 3.82 -10.92 -4.30
N ALA A 51 3.67 -9.68 -3.82
CA ALA A 51 3.82 -9.38 -2.40
C ALA A 51 2.47 -9.12 -1.72
N VAL A 52 2.42 -9.41 -0.42
CA VAL A 52 1.36 -8.99 0.50
C VAL A 52 1.97 -8.07 1.55
N LEU A 53 1.37 -6.90 1.77
CA LEU A 53 1.69 -6.04 2.90
C LEU A 53 0.63 -6.20 3.98
N TRP A 54 1.03 -6.59 5.17
CA TRP A 54 0.14 -6.84 6.30
C TRP A 54 0.65 -6.22 7.59
N GLY A 55 -0.26 -5.79 8.43
CA GLY A 55 0.02 -5.35 9.80
C GLY A 55 -0.35 -6.42 10.82
N ASP A 56 0.63 -6.90 11.58
CA ASP A 56 0.37 -7.88 12.65
C ASP A 56 -0.39 -7.25 13.82
N ASN A 57 -1.01 -8.09 14.66
CA ASN A 57 -1.73 -7.70 15.88
C ASN A 57 -3.01 -6.85 15.63
N GLY A 58 -3.76 -7.15 14.56
CA GLY A 58 -5.11 -6.65 14.35
C GLY A 58 -5.22 -5.17 13.97
N THR A 59 -4.14 -4.56 13.51
CA THR A 59 -4.12 -3.20 12.96
C THR A 59 -3.16 -3.15 11.78
N PHE A 60 -3.63 -2.70 10.63
CA PHE A 60 -2.77 -2.56 9.47
C PHE A 60 -1.67 -1.52 9.75
N CYS A 61 -2.03 -0.24 9.89
CA CYS A 61 -1.06 0.82 10.19
C CYS A 61 -1.76 2.11 10.63
N ALA A 62 -1.31 2.70 11.72
CA ALA A 62 -1.83 3.97 12.24
C ALA A 62 -1.21 5.23 11.58
N GLY A 63 -0.30 5.06 10.61
CA GLY A 63 0.38 6.17 9.91
C GLY A 63 1.80 6.40 10.39
N ALA A 64 2.31 7.61 10.21
CA ALA A 64 3.63 7.98 10.73
C ALA A 64 3.63 8.01 12.27
N ASP A 65 4.74 7.58 12.86
CA ASP A 65 4.91 7.62 14.33
C ASP A 65 5.19 9.06 14.80
N LEU A 66 4.14 9.74 15.23
CA LEU A 66 4.24 11.15 15.68
C LEU A 66 5.17 11.33 16.88
N LYS A 67 5.40 10.28 17.68
CA LYS A 67 6.33 10.34 18.81
C LYS A 67 7.79 10.35 18.36
N ALA A 68 8.07 9.91 17.15
CA ALA A 68 9.41 9.92 16.57
C ALA A 68 9.81 11.29 15.99
N ILE A 69 8.85 12.20 15.77
CA ILE A 69 9.12 13.52 15.19
C ILE A 69 10.11 14.30 16.08
N GLY A 70 11.17 14.81 15.46
CA GLY A 70 12.23 15.55 16.17
C GLY A 70 13.23 14.68 16.94
N THR A 71 13.14 13.35 16.80
CA THR A 71 14.11 12.40 17.36
C THR A 71 15.00 11.82 16.24
N PRO A 72 16.07 11.09 16.57
CA PRO A 72 16.87 10.35 15.57
C PRO A 72 16.06 9.33 14.76
N ASP A 73 14.92 8.87 15.27
CA ASP A 73 14.02 7.92 14.62
C ASP A 73 12.95 8.59 13.75
N SER A 74 13.02 9.90 13.54
CA SER A 74 12.11 10.62 12.62
C SER A 74 12.11 10.02 11.21
N ASN A 75 10.93 10.00 10.60
CA ASN A 75 10.81 9.64 9.19
C ASN A 75 11.60 10.64 8.32
N PRO A 76 12.42 10.18 7.38
CA PRO A 76 13.13 11.07 6.46
C PRO A 76 12.14 11.74 5.51
N VAL A 77 12.26 13.06 5.32
CA VAL A 77 11.44 13.83 4.38
C VAL A 77 12.36 14.49 3.36
N HIS A 78 12.52 13.83 2.22
CA HIS A 78 13.36 14.31 1.11
C HIS A 78 12.53 14.44 -0.17
N ARG A 79 12.98 15.29 -1.09
CA ARG A 79 12.31 15.46 -2.40
C ARG A 79 12.49 14.26 -3.31
N THR A 80 13.58 13.52 -3.17
CA THR A 80 13.96 12.35 -3.98
C THR A 80 14.28 11.17 -3.08
N GLY A 81 14.26 9.95 -3.63
CA GLY A 81 14.55 8.73 -2.90
C GLY A 81 13.31 8.14 -2.20
N PRO A 82 13.49 7.32 -1.16
CA PRO A 82 12.40 6.66 -0.44
C PRO A 82 11.36 7.66 0.08
N GLY A 83 10.10 7.24 0.10
CA GLY A 83 9.05 8.02 0.75
C GLY A 83 9.19 8.03 2.27
N PRO A 84 8.57 8.99 2.98
CA PRO A 84 8.58 9.00 4.45
C PRO A 84 8.04 7.72 5.10
N MET A 85 7.10 7.04 4.44
CA MET A 85 6.58 5.72 4.85
C MET A 85 7.38 4.54 4.26
N GLY A 86 8.55 4.78 3.66
CA GLY A 86 9.40 3.77 3.04
C GLY A 86 9.09 3.57 1.56
N PRO A 87 8.28 2.54 1.18
CA PRO A 87 8.08 2.16 -0.22
C PRO A 87 7.12 3.07 -0.99
N SER A 88 6.49 4.04 -0.36
CA SER A 88 5.37 4.83 -0.92
C SER A 88 5.67 5.55 -2.24
N ARG A 89 6.96 5.72 -2.60
CA ARG A 89 7.42 6.28 -3.88
C ARG A 89 7.99 5.24 -4.85
N MET A 90 8.08 3.97 -4.44
CA MET A 90 8.56 2.90 -5.32
C MET A 90 7.50 2.58 -6.38
N VAL A 91 7.98 2.33 -7.58
CA VAL A 91 7.22 1.69 -8.66
C VAL A 91 7.86 0.32 -8.87
N LEU A 92 7.26 -0.70 -8.28
CA LEU A 92 7.76 -2.07 -8.36
C LEU A 92 7.40 -2.69 -9.71
N SER A 93 8.20 -3.65 -10.16
CA SER A 93 7.91 -4.45 -11.36
C SER A 93 6.84 -5.52 -11.11
N LYS A 94 6.49 -5.77 -9.84
CA LYS A 94 5.61 -6.86 -9.40
C LYS A 94 4.45 -6.29 -8.56
N PRO A 95 3.28 -6.96 -8.57
CA PRO A 95 2.11 -6.49 -7.83
C PRO A 95 2.25 -6.68 -6.32
N VAL A 96 1.55 -5.80 -5.59
CA VAL A 96 1.44 -5.83 -4.13
C VAL A 96 -0.03 -5.77 -3.71
N ILE A 97 -0.43 -6.59 -2.74
CA ILE A 97 -1.76 -6.61 -2.14
C ILE A 97 -1.67 -6.13 -0.69
N ALA A 98 -2.47 -5.15 -0.31
CA ALA A 98 -2.63 -4.79 1.10
C ALA A 98 -3.66 -5.72 1.77
N ALA A 99 -3.27 -6.37 2.86
CA ALA A 99 -4.14 -7.14 3.74
C ALA A 99 -4.48 -6.27 4.95
N VAL A 100 -5.67 -5.66 4.92
CA VAL A 100 -6.06 -4.60 5.86
C VAL A 100 -6.91 -5.18 6.98
N SER A 101 -6.31 -5.25 8.19
CA SER A 101 -7.00 -5.55 9.44
C SER A 101 -7.16 -4.28 10.27
N GLY A 102 -8.29 -4.06 10.92
CA GLY A 102 -8.52 -2.94 11.81
C GLY A 102 -8.28 -1.58 11.14
N TYR A 103 -7.28 -0.81 11.58
CA TYR A 103 -7.07 0.55 11.11
C TYR A 103 -5.99 0.65 10.02
N ALA A 104 -6.37 1.24 8.86
CA ALA A 104 -5.46 1.72 7.83
C ALA A 104 -5.65 3.23 7.68
N VAL A 105 -4.94 4.04 8.46
CA VAL A 105 -5.24 5.47 8.59
C VAL A 105 -4.00 6.35 8.42
N ALA A 106 -4.20 7.59 8.00
CA ALA A 106 -3.12 8.55 7.72
C ALA A 106 -2.10 7.97 6.71
N GLY A 107 -0.80 7.93 7.04
CA GLY A 107 0.22 7.26 6.24
C GLY A 107 -0.04 5.76 6.04
N GLY A 108 -0.78 5.11 6.92
CA GLY A 108 -1.23 3.73 6.75
C GLY A 108 -2.25 3.58 5.62
N LEU A 109 -3.16 4.55 5.45
CA LEU A 109 -4.01 4.61 4.26
C LEU A 109 -3.15 4.82 3.01
N GLU A 110 -2.13 5.69 3.07
CA GLU A 110 -1.23 5.94 1.93
C GLU A 110 -0.47 4.68 1.52
N LEU A 111 -0.01 3.86 2.48
CA LEU A 111 0.58 2.54 2.20
C LEU A 111 -0.45 1.57 1.59
N ALA A 112 -1.67 1.53 2.12
CA ALA A 112 -2.71 0.65 1.58
C ALA A 112 -3.08 1.00 0.13
N ILE A 113 -3.14 2.29 -0.23
CA ILE A 113 -3.44 2.73 -1.59
C ILE A 113 -2.19 2.82 -2.50
N TRP A 114 -0.99 2.66 -1.95
CA TRP A 114 0.22 2.40 -2.72
C TRP A 114 0.22 0.98 -3.29
N CYS A 115 -0.31 0.01 -2.56
CA CYS A 115 -0.53 -1.35 -3.06
C CYS A 115 -1.54 -1.35 -4.23
N ASP A 116 -1.40 -2.31 -5.14
CA ASP A 116 -2.30 -2.43 -6.30
C ASP A 116 -3.72 -2.81 -5.90
N MET A 117 -3.86 -3.73 -4.94
CA MET A 117 -5.15 -4.23 -4.46
C MET A 117 -5.23 -4.19 -2.92
N ARG A 118 -6.45 -4.23 -2.40
CA ARG A 118 -6.74 -4.21 -0.95
C ARG A 118 -7.79 -5.25 -0.62
N VAL A 119 -7.41 -6.23 0.24
CA VAL A 119 -8.30 -7.17 0.90
C VAL A 119 -8.52 -6.64 2.32
N VAL A 120 -9.76 -6.34 2.67
CA VAL A 120 -10.11 -5.54 3.85
C VAL A 120 -11.04 -6.33 4.77
N GLU A 121 -10.75 -6.40 6.06
CA GLU A 121 -11.65 -7.00 7.03
C GLU A 121 -12.95 -6.21 7.20
N GLU A 122 -14.04 -6.90 7.49
CA GLU A 122 -15.39 -6.31 7.63
C GLU A 122 -15.49 -5.23 8.71
N ASP A 123 -14.65 -5.28 9.75
CA ASP A 123 -14.58 -4.31 10.83
C ASP A 123 -13.45 -3.27 10.66
N ALA A 124 -12.78 -3.26 9.52
CA ALA A 124 -11.69 -2.34 9.26
C ALA A 124 -12.18 -0.91 9.01
N VAL A 125 -11.34 0.04 9.39
CA VAL A 125 -11.56 1.48 9.21
C VAL A 125 -10.41 2.09 8.43
N MET A 126 -10.74 2.75 7.32
CA MET A 126 -9.79 3.49 6.48
C MET A 126 -10.04 4.99 6.60
N GLY A 127 -8.99 5.84 6.60
CA GLY A 127 -9.27 7.28 6.74
C GLY A 127 -8.03 8.17 6.73
N VAL A 128 -8.26 9.45 6.41
CA VAL A 128 -7.23 10.51 6.38
C VAL A 128 -7.10 11.12 7.79
N PHE A 129 -6.74 10.30 8.78
CA PHE A 129 -6.73 10.73 10.20
C PHE A 129 -5.62 11.72 10.54
N CYS A 130 -4.61 11.87 9.69
CA CYS A 130 -3.59 12.92 9.84
C CYS A 130 -4.21 14.32 9.90
N ARG A 131 -5.39 14.54 9.30
CA ARG A 131 -6.15 15.79 9.38
C ARG A 131 -6.47 16.19 10.82
N ARG A 132 -6.73 15.23 11.69
CA ARG A 132 -7.04 15.44 13.12
C ARG A 132 -5.84 15.98 13.92
N TRP A 133 -4.63 15.80 13.39
CA TRP A 133 -3.37 16.13 14.06
C TRP A 133 -2.58 17.24 13.34
N GLY A 134 -3.15 17.84 12.29
CA GLY A 134 -2.48 18.88 11.51
C GLY A 134 -1.29 18.38 10.68
N VAL A 135 -1.17 17.08 10.45
CA VAL A 135 -0.11 16.48 9.64
C VAL A 135 -0.59 16.34 8.19
N PRO A 136 0.20 16.77 7.18
CA PRO A 136 -0.18 16.61 5.78
C PRO A 136 0.01 15.17 5.28
N LEU A 137 -0.72 14.81 4.21
CA LEU A 137 -0.42 13.63 3.39
C LEU A 137 0.81 13.93 2.53
N ILE A 138 1.85 13.10 2.61
CA ILE A 138 3.11 13.28 1.86
C ILE A 138 3.65 11.99 1.24
N ASP A 139 2.87 10.92 1.29
CA ASP A 139 3.20 9.59 0.77
C ASP A 139 2.32 9.19 -0.43
N GLY A 140 1.72 10.17 -1.09
CA GLY A 140 0.94 10.00 -2.31
C GLY A 140 -0.57 9.93 -2.11
N GLY A 141 -1.07 10.15 -0.90
CA GLY A 141 -2.50 10.09 -0.60
C GLY A 141 -3.33 11.07 -1.42
N THR A 142 -2.90 12.32 -1.55
CA THR A 142 -3.60 13.33 -2.37
C THR A 142 -3.55 13.06 -3.87
N VAL A 143 -2.64 12.18 -4.31
CA VAL A 143 -2.50 11.79 -5.71
C VAL A 143 -3.29 10.52 -6.02
N ARG A 144 -3.13 9.47 -5.19
CA ARG A 144 -3.73 8.14 -5.45
C ARG A 144 -5.19 8.05 -5.04
N LEU A 145 -5.57 8.64 -3.90
CA LEU A 145 -6.93 8.51 -3.40
C LEU A 145 -7.99 9.05 -4.40
N PRO A 146 -7.85 10.25 -4.99
CA PRO A 146 -8.81 10.72 -6.00
C PRO A 146 -8.89 9.85 -7.26
N ARG A 147 -7.80 9.17 -7.62
CA ARG A 147 -7.76 8.26 -8.75
C ARG A 147 -8.51 6.95 -8.48
N LEU A 148 -8.57 6.53 -7.21
CA LEU A 148 -9.27 5.31 -6.80
C LEU A 148 -10.77 5.55 -6.58
N VAL A 149 -11.13 6.59 -5.83
CA VAL A 149 -12.52 6.78 -5.37
C VAL A 149 -13.25 7.96 -6.02
N GLY A 150 -12.57 8.67 -6.92
CA GLY A 150 -13.06 9.90 -7.53
C GLY A 150 -12.86 11.14 -6.65
N HIS A 151 -12.86 12.31 -7.28
CA HIS A 151 -12.50 13.58 -6.63
C HIS A 151 -13.39 13.91 -5.41
N SER A 152 -14.72 13.79 -5.56
CA SER A 152 -15.66 14.20 -4.50
C SER A 152 -15.52 13.37 -3.23
N ARG A 153 -15.42 12.04 -3.35
CA ARG A 153 -15.23 11.13 -2.19
C ARG A 153 -13.87 11.32 -1.54
N ALA A 154 -12.82 11.52 -2.36
CA ALA A 154 -11.50 11.81 -1.85
C ALA A 154 -11.47 13.12 -1.06
N MET A 155 -12.12 14.19 -1.56
CA MET A 155 -12.21 15.47 -0.86
C MET A 155 -12.97 15.36 0.46
N ASP A 156 -14.06 14.59 0.52
CA ASP A 156 -14.76 14.31 1.76
C ASP A 156 -13.83 13.69 2.80
N MET A 157 -13.10 12.62 2.44
CA MET A 157 -12.14 11.98 3.35
C MET A 157 -10.98 12.91 3.75
N ILE A 158 -10.43 13.68 2.81
CA ILE A 158 -9.26 14.55 3.03
C ILE A 158 -9.63 15.74 3.91
N LEU A 159 -10.78 16.37 3.68
CA LEU A 159 -11.17 17.59 4.39
C LEU A 159 -11.72 17.29 5.79
N THR A 160 -12.54 16.24 5.92
CA THR A 160 -13.18 15.90 7.18
C THR A 160 -12.30 15.05 8.11
N GLY A 161 -11.40 14.24 7.54
CA GLY A 161 -10.65 13.26 8.29
C GLY A 161 -11.55 12.19 8.94
N ARG A 162 -12.73 11.94 8.37
CA ARG A 162 -13.63 10.90 8.86
C ARG A 162 -13.11 9.49 8.56
N GLY A 163 -13.59 8.53 9.31
CA GLY A 163 -13.40 7.11 9.00
C GLY A 163 -14.39 6.65 7.95
N VAL A 164 -13.96 5.68 7.17
CA VAL A 164 -14.73 4.93 6.17
C VAL A 164 -14.69 3.48 6.60
N ASP A 165 -15.84 2.86 6.78
CA ASP A 165 -15.92 1.43 7.07
C ASP A 165 -15.68 0.58 5.81
N SER A 166 -15.61 -0.74 5.99
CA SER A 166 -15.32 -1.68 4.90
C SER A 166 -16.41 -1.70 3.83
N ALA A 167 -17.67 -1.55 4.20
CA ALA A 167 -18.80 -1.56 3.27
C ALA A 167 -18.78 -0.31 2.38
N GLU A 168 -18.57 0.88 2.96
CA GLU A 168 -18.40 2.12 2.21
C GLU A 168 -17.13 2.07 1.35
N ALA A 169 -16.00 1.55 1.90
CA ALA A 169 -14.76 1.40 1.16
C ALA A 169 -14.93 0.51 -0.09
N TYR A 170 -15.69 -0.58 0.03
CA TYR A 170 -16.02 -1.44 -1.10
C TYR A 170 -16.92 -0.74 -2.12
N ALA A 171 -17.98 -0.08 -1.66
CA ALA A 171 -18.93 0.63 -2.52
C ALA A 171 -18.30 1.76 -3.34
N MET A 172 -17.21 2.38 -2.83
CA MET A 172 -16.52 3.46 -3.54
C MET A 172 -15.26 3.01 -4.30
N GLY A 173 -14.92 1.71 -4.29
CA GLY A 173 -13.75 1.16 -4.97
C GLY A 173 -12.42 1.33 -4.21
N LEU A 174 -12.47 1.74 -2.94
CA LEU A 174 -11.29 1.80 -2.08
C LEU A 174 -10.86 0.40 -1.61
N ALA A 175 -11.79 -0.51 -1.35
CA ALA A 175 -11.53 -1.93 -1.11
C ALA A 175 -11.87 -2.76 -2.35
N ASN A 176 -11.03 -3.75 -2.68
CA ASN A 176 -11.30 -4.68 -3.78
C ASN A 176 -12.07 -5.90 -3.30
N ARG A 177 -11.86 -6.32 -2.05
CA ARG A 177 -12.56 -7.44 -1.41
C ARG A 177 -12.78 -7.12 0.06
N VAL A 178 -13.94 -7.54 0.59
CA VAL A 178 -14.23 -7.50 2.02
C VAL A 178 -14.32 -8.93 2.51
N VAL A 179 -13.67 -9.22 3.63
CA VAL A 179 -13.54 -10.57 4.21
C VAL A 179 -13.86 -10.54 5.70
N PRO A 180 -14.21 -11.69 6.31
CA PRO A 180 -14.43 -11.77 7.75
C PRO A 180 -13.22 -11.30 8.56
N LYS A 181 -13.48 -10.85 9.78
CA LYS A 181 -12.44 -10.47 10.73
C LYS A 181 -11.44 -11.60 10.97
N GLY A 182 -10.14 -11.26 10.92
CA GLY A 182 -9.03 -12.20 11.11
C GLY A 182 -8.61 -12.93 9.84
N GLU A 183 -9.29 -12.71 8.70
CA GLU A 183 -8.99 -13.43 7.46
C GLU A 183 -8.20 -12.61 6.43
N ALA A 184 -7.96 -11.31 6.64
CA ALA A 184 -7.35 -10.45 5.62
C ALA A 184 -6.02 -11.00 5.11
N ARG A 185 -5.13 -11.43 5.99
CA ARG A 185 -3.83 -11.99 5.62
C ARG A 185 -4.00 -13.23 4.74
N GLN A 186 -4.73 -14.22 5.22
CA GLN A 186 -4.93 -15.48 4.52
C GLN A 186 -5.53 -15.24 3.13
N ARG A 187 -6.58 -14.45 3.04
CA ARG A 187 -7.27 -14.16 1.77
C ARG A 187 -6.42 -13.34 0.79
N ALA A 188 -5.56 -12.47 1.30
CA ALA A 188 -4.61 -11.75 0.46
C ALA A 188 -3.49 -12.67 -0.07
N GLU A 189 -2.99 -13.59 0.76
CA GLU A 189 -2.00 -14.60 0.35
C GLU A 189 -2.60 -15.60 -0.65
N GLU A 190 -3.84 -16.03 -0.48
CA GLU A 190 -4.58 -16.85 -1.44
C GLU A 190 -4.71 -16.12 -2.79
N LEU A 191 -5.15 -14.86 -2.79
CA LEU A 191 -5.23 -14.03 -3.99
C LEU A 191 -3.85 -13.82 -4.63
N ALA A 192 -2.80 -13.62 -3.83
CA ALA A 192 -1.44 -13.50 -4.32
C ALA A 192 -0.97 -14.78 -5.03
N ALA A 193 -1.32 -15.96 -4.49
CA ALA A 193 -1.03 -17.24 -5.12
C ALA A 193 -1.79 -17.43 -6.44
N GLU A 194 -3.06 -17.02 -6.51
CA GLU A 194 -3.83 -16.99 -7.76
C GLU A 194 -3.14 -16.13 -8.83
N LEU A 195 -2.73 -14.90 -8.46
CA LEU A 195 -2.03 -14.01 -9.38
C LEU A 195 -0.66 -14.56 -9.80
N ALA A 196 0.05 -15.21 -8.89
CA ALA A 196 1.35 -15.80 -9.18
C ALA A 196 1.27 -16.96 -10.19
N ALA A 197 0.11 -17.62 -10.31
CA ALA A 197 -0.13 -18.71 -11.27
C ALA A 197 -0.45 -18.20 -12.69
N LEU A 198 -0.71 -16.90 -12.86
CA LEU A 198 -1.02 -16.29 -14.16
C LEU A 198 0.26 -16.04 -14.98
N PRO A 199 0.16 -15.82 -16.32
CA PRO A 199 1.27 -15.41 -17.16
C PRO A 199 1.88 -14.09 -16.68
N GLN A 200 3.01 -14.14 -15.97
CA GLN A 200 3.58 -13.00 -15.25
C GLN A 200 3.98 -11.85 -16.15
N GLN A 201 4.54 -12.13 -17.33
CA GLN A 201 5.00 -11.10 -18.24
C GLN A 201 3.84 -10.23 -18.72
N CYS A 202 2.75 -10.83 -19.18
CA CYS A 202 1.54 -10.14 -19.61
C CYS A 202 0.94 -9.30 -18.47
N MET A 203 0.68 -9.92 -17.32
CA MET A 203 0.08 -9.22 -16.16
C MET A 203 0.92 -8.02 -15.69
N ARG A 204 2.26 -8.16 -15.64
CA ARG A 204 3.16 -7.08 -15.23
C ARG A 204 3.22 -5.96 -16.25
N SER A 205 3.14 -6.28 -17.55
CA SER A 205 3.08 -5.28 -18.63
C SER A 205 1.82 -4.44 -18.54
N ASP A 206 0.65 -5.07 -18.42
CA ASP A 206 -0.63 -4.36 -18.29
C ASP A 206 -0.66 -3.50 -17.01
N ARG A 207 -0.13 -4.02 -15.90
CA ARG A 207 0.03 -3.26 -14.67
C ARG A 207 0.93 -2.04 -14.87
N LEU A 208 2.08 -2.20 -15.50
CA LEU A 208 3.02 -1.12 -15.76
C LEU A 208 2.40 -0.04 -16.65
N SER A 209 1.70 -0.44 -17.71
CA SER A 209 0.96 0.47 -18.59
C SER A 209 -0.08 1.27 -17.79
N THR A 210 -0.89 0.59 -16.98
CA THR A 210 -1.89 1.22 -16.12
C THR A 210 -1.29 2.25 -15.14
N LEU A 211 -0.11 1.99 -14.59
CA LEU A 211 0.56 2.93 -13.69
C LEU A 211 1.21 4.10 -14.45
N HIS A 212 1.70 3.87 -15.65
CA HIS A 212 2.45 4.86 -16.43
C HIS A 212 1.56 5.87 -17.15
N GLN A 213 0.34 5.49 -17.53
CA GLN A 213 -0.57 6.29 -18.36
C GLN A 213 -0.98 7.63 -17.71
N TRP A 214 -0.88 7.74 -16.37
CA TRP A 214 -1.28 8.96 -15.67
C TRP A 214 -0.39 10.16 -16.04
N GLY A 215 -1.01 11.18 -16.61
CA GLY A 215 -0.32 12.42 -17.02
C GLY A 215 0.21 12.39 -18.46
N LEU A 216 0.01 11.29 -19.20
CA LEU A 216 0.28 11.22 -20.63
C LEU A 216 -0.95 11.65 -21.43
N PRO A 217 -0.76 12.26 -22.62
CA PRO A 217 -1.79 12.31 -23.65
C PRO A 217 -2.24 10.88 -24.00
N GLU A 218 -3.54 10.71 -24.32
CA GLU A 218 -4.11 9.38 -24.60
C GLU A 218 -3.35 8.62 -25.71
N ALA A 219 -2.97 9.31 -26.80
CA ALA A 219 -2.20 8.69 -27.88
C ALA A 219 -0.86 8.14 -27.41
N ASP A 220 -0.12 8.91 -26.58
CA ASP A 220 1.18 8.49 -26.05
C ASP A 220 1.00 7.32 -25.04
N ALA A 221 -0.08 7.32 -24.28
CA ALA A 221 -0.41 6.22 -23.37
C ALA A 221 -0.71 4.92 -24.13
N MET A 222 -1.45 4.98 -25.24
CA MET A 222 -1.74 3.83 -26.10
C MET A 222 -0.49 3.34 -26.83
N ASP A 223 0.39 4.22 -27.29
CA ASP A 223 1.67 3.84 -27.88
C ASP A 223 2.57 3.14 -26.87
N PHE A 224 2.61 3.63 -25.63
CA PHE A 224 3.34 2.98 -24.53
C PHE A 224 2.77 1.59 -24.24
N GLU A 225 1.44 1.45 -24.12
CA GLU A 225 0.77 0.15 -23.93
C GLU A 225 1.15 -0.85 -25.02
N LEU A 226 1.09 -0.43 -26.29
CA LEU A 226 1.47 -1.27 -27.43
C LEU A 226 2.95 -1.67 -27.39
N SER A 227 3.83 -0.80 -26.90
CA SER A 227 5.28 -1.08 -26.79
C SER A 227 5.62 -2.23 -25.82
N LEU A 228 4.68 -2.57 -24.93
CA LEU A 228 4.85 -3.64 -23.93
C LEU A 228 4.39 -5.02 -24.44
N ILE A 229 4.00 -5.12 -25.70
CA ILE A 229 3.61 -6.39 -26.31
C ILE A 229 4.80 -7.36 -26.38
N HIS A 230 4.55 -8.62 -26.02
CA HIS A 230 5.58 -9.65 -25.91
C HIS A 230 5.33 -10.87 -26.80
N ILE A 231 4.59 -10.67 -27.88
CA ILE A 231 4.23 -11.73 -28.82
C ILE A 231 5.34 -11.92 -29.85
#